data_38f39dee20fd2d17a927091d91014aa1
#
_entry.id   38f39dee20fd2d17a927091d91014aa1
#
_cell.length_a   1.000
_cell.length_b   1.000
_cell.length_c   1.000
_cell.angle_alpha   90.00
_cell.angle_beta   90.00
_cell.angle_gamma   90.00
#
_symmetry.space_group_name_H-M   'P 1'
#
loop_
_entity.id
_entity.type
_entity.pdbx_description
1 polymer ?
#
loop_
_entity_poly.entity_id
_entity_poly.type
_entity_poly.pdbx_seq_one_letter_code
_entity_poly.pdbx_strand_id
1 'polypeptide(L)'
;MSIHQDSNDRTAIDGGVTPAPVRIDGIPVGGDAPVYVIGEIGLNHNGDVELAKRLIDVAADAGAQAVKFQKRTPEISTPAHMRDVPRQTPWGEMSYLEYRYRVEFDREQYIEIGDHATLRGLSWFASPWDEPSVDFLEDLGVSAHKVASASVTDSGLLTRLAATGKPIILSTGMSTLEQIDRAVELLAGSPLVILHATSTYPLPPEEANLRMIDSLANRYPGVPVGYSGHETGLQISLAAVALGAKVVERHITLDRAMWGSDHAASLEPHGFSNLVRDIRVIETAMGDGVKRIFPGELAPLAKLRRVDA
;
A
#
# COMPACT_ATOMS: atom_id res chain seq x y z
N MET A 1 0.63 -49.58 -15.15
CA MET A 1 1.32 -48.36 -14.63
C MET A 1 0.24 -47.33 -14.37
N SER A 2 -0.24 -47.26 -13.12
CA SER A 2 -1.29 -46.33 -12.70
C SER A 2 -0.71 -44.94 -12.51
N ILE A 3 -1.33 -43.97 -13.17
CA ILE A 3 -1.05 -42.54 -12.95
C ILE A 3 -1.90 -42.12 -11.76
N HIS A 4 -1.26 -41.78 -10.65
CA HIS A 4 -1.93 -41.13 -9.52
C HIS A 4 -2.39 -39.73 -9.93
N GLN A 5 -3.70 -39.51 -9.93
CA GLN A 5 -4.29 -38.19 -9.90
C GLN A 5 -4.24 -37.71 -8.45
N ASP A 6 -3.36 -36.75 -8.16
CA ASP A 6 -3.43 -35.95 -6.95
C ASP A 6 -4.65 -35.02 -7.05
N SER A 7 -5.68 -35.35 -6.29
CA SER A 7 -6.85 -34.50 -6.07
C SER A 7 -6.43 -33.34 -5.17
N ASN A 8 -6.31 -32.16 -5.77
CA ASN A 8 -6.17 -30.89 -5.08
C ASN A 8 -7.46 -30.59 -4.30
N ASP A 9 -7.46 -30.97 -3.03
CA ASP A 9 -8.59 -30.74 -2.11
C ASP A 9 -8.63 -29.23 -1.78
N ARG A 10 -9.49 -28.50 -2.49
CA ARG A 10 -9.78 -27.08 -2.26
C ARG A 10 -10.80 -26.98 -1.15
N THR A 11 -10.37 -26.99 0.11
CA THR A 11 -11.22 -26.53 1.20
C THR A 11 -11.35 -25.01 1.11
N ALA A 12 -12.38 -24.54 0.40
CA ALA A 12 -12.89 -23.19 0.57
C ALA A 12 -13.36 -23.04 2.02
N ILE A 13 -12.94 -21.98 2.68
CA ILE A 13 -13.49 -21.59 4.00
C ILE A 13 -14.91 -21.10 3.70
N ASP A 14 -15.87 -22.04 3.78
CA ASP A 14 -17.30 -21.78 3.57
C ASP A 14 -17.90 -21.21 4.87
N GLY A 15 -17.66 -19.94 5.11
CA GLY A 15 -18.29 -19.15 6.14
C GLY A 15 -18.80 -17.86 5.51
N GLY A 16 -20.02 -17.92 4.95
CA GLY A 16 -20.64 -16.91 4.10
C GLY A 16 -20.81 -15.52 4.72
N VAL A 17 -19.70 -14.85 5.04
CA VAL A 17 -19.68 -13.41 5.34
C VAL A 17 -19.26 -12.71 4.06
N THR A 18 -20.19 -12.06 3.38
CA THR A 18 -19.86 -11.13 2.30
C THR A 18 -19.01 -10.01 2.90
N PRO A 19 -17.77 -9.80 2.46
CA PRO A 19 -16.92 -8.74 2.99
C PRO A 19 -17.61 -7.39 2.87
N ALA A 20 -17.52 -6.56 3.92
CA ALA A 20 -18.08 -5.22 3.87
C ALA A 20 -17.39 -4.39 2.77
N PRO A 21 -18.14 -3.57 2.00
CA PRO A 21 -17.54 -2.69 1.01
C PRO A 21 -16.51 -1.78 1.68
N VAL A 22 -15.29 -1.73 1.12
CA VAL A 22 -14.24 -0.88 1.66
C VAL A 22 -14.43 0.54 1.13
N ARG A 23 -14.48 1.51 2.06
CA ARG A 23 -14.46 2.95 1.75
C ARG A 23 -13.48 3.66 2.67
N ILE A 24 -12.65 4.51 2.11
CA ILE A 24 -11.72 5.38 2.85
C ILE A 24 -12.15 6.82 2.55
N ASP A 25 -12.58 7.58 3.56
CA ASP A 25 -13.20 8.91 3.40
C ASP A 25 -14.30 8.94 2.33
N GLY A 26 -15.14 7.92 2.32
CA GLY A 26 -16.21 7.79 1.34
C GLY A 26 -15.76 7.33 -0.06
N ILE A 27 -14.47 7.31 -0.37
CA ILE A 27 -13.93 6.82 -1.64
C ILE A 27 -13.98 5.29 -1.66
N PRO A 28 -14.65 4.65 -2.64
CA PRO A 28 -14.72 3.20 -2.73
C PRO A 28 -13.36 2.61 -3.13
N VAL A 29 -13.02 1.46 -2.54
CA VAL A 29 -11.80 0.71 -2.82
C VAL A 29 -12.17 -0.71 -3.27
N GLY A 30 -11.73 -1.12 -4.46
CA GLY A 30 -12.04 -2.44 -5.02
C GLY A 30 -13.24 -2.44 -5.96
N GLY A 31 -13.68 -3.62 -6.40
CA GLY A 31 -14.72 -3.77 -7.41
C GLY A 31 -14.36 -3.05 -8.71
N ASP A 32 -15.31 -2.26 -9.23
CA ASP A 32 -15.13 -1.46 -10.45
C ASP A 32 -14.61 -0.03 -10.18
N ALA A 33 -14.28 0.28 -8.91
CA ALA A 33 -13.70 1.58 -8.57
C ALA A 33 -12.30 1.73 -9.19
N PRO A 34 -11.89 2.96 -9.52
CA PRO A 34 -10.51 3.24 -9.93
C PRO A 34 -9.50 2.78 -8.87
N VAL A 35 -8.30 2.43 -9.31
CA VAL A 35 -7.20 2.03 -8.42
C VAL A 35 -6.93 3.14 -7.41
N TYR A 36 -6.94 2.79 -6.12
CA TYR A 36 -6.66 3.69 -5.03
C TYR A 36 -5.15 3.83 -4.86
N VAL A 37 -4.60 5.01 -5.14
CA VAL A 37 -3.15 5.25 -5.10
C VAL A 37 -2.78 5.95 -3.80
N ILE A 38 -1.80 5.38 -3.10
CA ILE A 38 -1.28 5.85 -1.82
C ILE A 38 0.17 6.31 -1.99
N GLY A 39 0.44 7.58 -1.69
CA GLY A 39 1.80 8.10 -1.54
C GLY A 39 2.32 7.80 -0.12
N GLU A 40 3.22 6.82 0.02
CA GLU A 40 3.85 6.52 1.29
C GLU A 40 4.97 7.53 1.57
N ILE A 41 4.72 8.46 2.47
CA ILE A 41 5.72 9.40 2.98
C ILE A 41 6.64 8.68 3.96
N GLY A 42 6.05 7.78 4.76
CA GLY A 42 6.80 6.95 5.70
C GLY A 42 7.62 7.79 6.67
N LEU A 43 8.95 7.68 6.58
CA LEU A 43 9.91 8.48 7.33
C LEU A 43 10.71 9.45 6.44
N ASN A 44 10.36 9.57 5.17
CA ASN A 44 11.09 10.43 4.21
C ASN A 44 10.99 11.93 4.54
N HIS A 45 10.15 12.30 5.48
CA HIS A 45 10.08 13.65 6.04
C HIS A 45 11.21 13.96 7.03
N ASN A 46 11.98 12.97 7.51
CA ASN A 46 13.11 13.14 8.45
C ASN A 46 12.80 14.00 9.70
N GLY A 47 11.55 13.98 10.20
CA GLY A 47 11.10 14.78 11.34
C GLY A 47 10.86 16.27 11.04
N ASP A 48 10.78 16.63 9.76
CA ASP A 48 10.53 17.99 9.27
C ASP A 48 9.11 18.10 8.71
N VAL A 49 8.26 18.93 9.33
CA VAL A 49 6.85 19.13 8.96
C VAL A 49 6.73 19.79 7.59
N GLU A 50 7.61 20.77 7.27
CA GLU A 50 7.58 21.43 5.98
C GLU A 50 7.97 20.47 4.85
N LEU A 51 8.91 19.56 5.11
CA LEU A 51 9.23 18.50 4.17
C LEU A 51 8.06 17.54 3.97
N ALA A 52 7.36 17.17 5.06
CA ALA A 52 6.16 16.34 5.00
C ALA A 52 5.05 17.02 4.15
N LYS A 53 4.79 18.30 4.35
CA LYS A 53 3.81 19.08 3.55
C LYS A 53 4.18 19.11 2.07
N ARG A 54 5.44 19.30 1.73
CA ARG A 54 5.90 19.23 0.33
C ARG A 54 5.68 17.86 -0.29
N LEU A 55 5.83 16.78 0.48
CA LEU A 55 5.54 15.43 0.01
C LEU A 55 4.03 15.20 -0.15
N ILE A 56 3.20 15.76 0.72
CA ILE A 56 1.74 15.79 0.56
C ILE A 56 1.37 16.51 -0.73
N ASP A 57 1.97 17.66 -1.02
CA ASP A 57 1.74 18.41 -2.25
C ASP A 57 2.08 17.60 -3.50
N VAL A 58 3.21 16.88 -3.48
CA VAL A 58 3.61 15.96 -4.57
C VAL A 58 2.55 14.91 -4.83
N ALA A 59 2.00 14.30 -3.77
CA ALA A 59 0.96 13.28 -3.90
C ALA A 59 -0.36 13.87 -4.44
N ALA A 60 -0.76 15.05 -3.95
CA ALA A 60 -1.96 15.74 -4.40
C ALA A 60 -1.87 16.16 -5.86
N ASP A 61 -0.75 16.80 -6.26
CA ASP A 61 -0.51 17.25 -7.63
C ASP A 61 -0.46 16.10 -8.64
N ALA A 62 -0.03 14.91 -8.19
CA ALA A 62 -0.06 13.71 -8.99
C ALA A 62 -1.47 13.09 -9.13
N GLY A 63 -2.42 13.47 -8.29
CA GLY A 63 -3.78 12.91 -8.29
C GLY A 63 -3.92 11.59 -7.52
N ALA A 64 -3.09 11.37 -6.50
CA ALA A 64 -3.25 10.29 -5.54
C ALA A 64 -4.54 10.47 -4.72
N GLN A 65 -5.00 9.40 -4.06
CA GLN A 65 -6.16 9.44 -3.17
C GLN A 65 -5.76 9.64 -1.71
N ALA A 66 -4.56 9.20 -1.34
CA ALA A 66 -4.10 9.31 0.05
C ALA A 66 -2.60 9.49 0.16
N VAL A 67 -2.19 10.00 1.31
CA VAL A 67 -0.82 9.92 1.82
C VAL A 67 -0.78 9.10 3.09
N LYS A 68 0.34 8.40 3.32
CA LYS A 68 0.52 7.56 4.48
C LYS A 68 1.81 7.90 5.23
N PHE A 69 1.72 7.84 6.54
CA PHE A 69 2.81 8.03 7.50
C PHE A 69 3.05 6.77 8.32
N GLN A 70 3.94 6.84 9.28
CA GLN A 70 4.21 5.79 10.26
C GLN A 70 4.18 6.40 11.64
N LYS A 71 3.43 5.81 12.57
CA LYS A 71 3.34 6.26 13.97
C LYS A 71 3.92 5.22 14.91
N ARG A 72 4.82 5.63 15.79
CA ARG A 72 5.46 4.77 16.77
C ARG A 72 5.47 5.40 18.15
N THR A 73 5.45 4.53 19.15
CA THR A 73 6.01 4.83 20.46
C THR A 73 7.43 4.26 20.46
N PRO A 74 8.47 5.10 20.33
CA PRO A 74 9.83 4.63 20.05
C PRO A 74 10.34 3.55 21.01
N GLU A 75 10.04 3.65 22.31
CA GLU A 75 10.47 2.66 23.31
C GLU A 75 9.79 1.30 23.13
N ILE A 76 8.54 1.28 22.68
CA ILE A 76 7.75 0.06 22.51
C ILE A 76 8.13 -0.63 21.21
N SER A 77 8.13 0.13 20.11
CA SER A 77 8.33 -0.39 18.76
C SER A 77 9.79 -0.69 18.40
N THR A 78 10.76 -0.16 19.18
CA THR A 78 12.18 -0.42 18.93
C THR A 78 12.64 -1.66 19.70
N PRO A 79 13.07 -2.74 18.99
CA PRO A 79 13.60 -3.93 19.66
C PRO A 79 14.75 -3.60 20.61
N ALA A 80 14.78 -4.21 21.79
CA ALA A 80 15.74 -3.88 22.84
C ALA A 80 17.21 -3.94 22.37
N HIS A 81 17.55 -4.94 21.55
CA HIS A 81 18.91 -5.11 21.02
C HIS A 81 19.32 -4.04 20.00
N MET A 82 18.37 -3.25 19.49
CA MET A 82 18.63 -2.19 18.52
C MET A 82 18.74 -0.81 19.16
N ARG A 83 18.22 -0.62 20.38
CA ARG A 83 18.06 0.73 20.98
C ARG A 83 19.37 1.52 21.05
N ASP A 84 20.45 0.87 21.49
CA ASP A 84 21.74 1.51 21.70
C ASP A 84 22.68 1.37 20.49
N VAL A 85 22.21 0.79 19.36
CA VAL A 85 23.04 0.64 18.14
C VAL A 85 23.37 2.03 17.60
N PRO A 86 24.67 2.39 17.44
CA PRO A 86 25.06 3.68 16.89
C PRO A 86 24.61 3.84 15.44
N ARG A 87 24.13 5.02 15.11
CA ARG A 87 23.71 5.39 13.76
C ARG A 87 24.31 6.73 13.36
N GLN A 88 24.96 6.76 12.20
CA GLN A 88 25.38 8.00 11.57
C GLN A 88 24.17 8.68 10.93
N THR A 89 23.93 9.93 11.29
CA THR A 89 22.80 10.72 10.80
C THR A 89 23.27 12.10 10.34
N PRO A 90 22.47 12.88 9.59
CA PRO A 90 22.79 14.25 9.24
C PRO A 90 22.98 15.18 10.45
N TRP A 91 22.47 14.79 11.60
CA TRP A 91 22.55 15.56 12.86
C TRP A 91 23.70 15.09 13.79
N GLY A 92 24.57 14.19 13.29
CA GLY A 92 25.66 13.57 14.04
C GLY A 92 25.39 12.11 14.37
N GLU A 93 26.32 11.50 15.11
CA GLU A 93 26.15 10.15 15.63
C GLU A 93 25.19 10.16 16.82
N MET A 94 24.24 9.24 16.81
CA MET A 94 23.27 9.03 17.88
C MET A 94 22.87 7.56 17.95
N SER A 95 22.24 7.12 19.02
CA SER A 95 21.67 5.78 19.11
C SER A 95 20.47 5.62 18.19
N TYR A 96 20.13 4.37 17.84
CA TYR A 96 18.96 4.10 17.01
C TYR A 96 17.65 4.58 17.66
N LEU A 97 17.55 4.49 19.01
CA LEU A 97 16.38 4.98 19.73
C LEU A 97 16.28 6.52 19.67
N GLU A 98 17.39 7.25 19.89
CA GLU A 98 17.42 8.72 19.74
C GLU A 98 17.01 9.14 18.33
N TYR A 99 17.50 8.44 17.31
CA TYR A 99 17.07 8.67 15.94
C TYR A 99 15.56 8.49 15.79
N ARG A 100 14.95 7.42 16.38
CA ARG A 100 13.52 7.19 16.33
C ARG A 100 12.71 8.32 16.93
N TYR A 101 13.15 8.85 18.09
CA TYR A 101 12.54 10.04 18.67
C TYR A 101 12.65 11.27 17.79
N ARG A 102 13.80 11.45 17.16
CA ARG A 102 14.04 12.63 16.34
C ARG A 102 13.15 12.72 15.09
N VAL A 103 12.80 11.59 14.51
CA VAL A 103 11.98 11.56 13.29
C VAL A 103 10.50 11.34 13.59
N GLU A 104 10.12 11.04 14.82
CA GLU A 104 8.72 10.85 15.21
C GLU A 104 8.04 12.20 15.38
N PHE A 105 6.84 12.35 14.81
CA PHE A 105 6.03 13.54 14.98
C PHE A 105 5.22 13.49 16.27
N ASP A 106 5.08 14.64 16.92
CA ASP A 106 4.18 14.86 18.03
C ASP A 106 2.73 15.11 17.56
N ARG A 107 1.82 15.40 18.51
CA ARG A 107 0.39 15.57 18.21
C ARG A 107 0.12 16.81 17.35
N GLU A 108 0.74 17.91 17.69
CA GLU A 108 0.58 19.18 17.00
C GLU A 108 1.06 19.08 15.55
N GLN A 109 2.19 18.42 15.33
CA GLN A 109 2.73 18.16 14.00
C GLN A 109 1.82 17.24 13.17
N TYR A 110 1.22 16.19 13.79
CA TYR A 110 0.25 15.35 13.09
C TYR A 110 -1.03 16.09 12.74
N ILE A 111 -1.53 16.99 13.60
CA ILE A 111 -2.68 17.85 13.29
C ILE A 111 -2.32 18.73 12.07
N GLU A 112 -1.17 19.38 12.09
CA GLU A 112 -0.73 20.27 11.02
C GLU A 112 -0.60 19.58 9.67
N ILE A 113 0.02 18.40 9.60
CA ILE A 113 0.12 17.63 8.34
C ILE A 113 -1.22 17.06 7.91
N GLY A 114 -2.08 16.65 8.85
CA GLY A 114 -3.42 16.14 8.58
C GLY A 114 -4.34 17.22 7.99
N ASP A 115 -4.31 18.42 8.56
CA ASP A 115 -5.03 19.58 8.04
C ASP A 115 -4.54 19.95 6.63
N HIS A 116 -3.21 19.92 6.42
CA HIS A 116 -2.63 20.18 5.10
C HIS A 116 -3.06 19.13 4.08
N ALA A 117 -3.03 17.82 4.41
CA ALA A 117 -3.50 16.76 3.53
C ALA A 117 -4.98 16.93 3.17
N THR A 118 -5.81 17.24 4.16
CA THR A 118 -7.24 17.52 3.98
C THR A 118 -7.48 18.73 3.07
N LEU A 119 -6.74 19.84 3.28
CA LEU A 119 -6.79 21.02 2.42
C LEU A 119 -6.42 20.70 0.97
N ARG A 120 -5.49 19.76 0.76
CA ARG A 120 -5.09 19.27 -0.57
C ARG A 120 -6.04 18.23 -1.15
N GLY A 121 -7.12 17.87 -0.44
CA GLY A 121 -8.12 16.89 -0.91
C GLY A 121 -7.66 15.44 -0.82
N LEU A 122 -6.68 15.14 0.02
CA LEU A 122 -6.18 13.79 0.25
C LEU A 122 -6.71 13.20 1.56
N SER A 123 -7.05 11.93 1.53
CA SER A 123 -7.11 11.13 2.75
C SER A 123 -5.72 10.98 3.37
N TRP A 124 -5.65 10.93 4.70
CA TRP A 124 -4.39 10.62 5.35
C TRP A 124 -4.58 9.59 6.46
N PHE A 125 -3.60 8.77 6.65
CA PHE A 125 -3.55 7.76 7.71
C PHE A 125 -2.10 7.33 7.97
N ALA A 126 -1.90 6.42 8.92
CA ALA A 126 -0.57 5.95 9.25
C ALA A 126 -0.55 4.45 9.51
N SER A 127 0.67 3.88 9.49
CA SER A 127 0.93 2.57 10.05
C SER A 127 1.25 2.72 11.54
N PRO A 128 0.38 2.32 12.47
CA PRO A 128 0.76 2.18 13.87
C PRO A 128 1.70 0.99 14.03
N TRP A 129 2.73 1.13 14.87
CA TRP A 129 3.71 0.10 15.16
C TRP A 129 3.57 -0.50 16.58
N ASP A 130 2.58 -0.01 17.32
CA ASP A 130 2.25 -0.43 18.67
C ASP A 130 0.82 0.00 19.02
N GLU A 131 0.24 -0.60 20.06
CA GLU A 131 -1.14 -0.32 20.45
C GLU A 131 -1.39 1.15 20.87
N PRO A 132 -0.50 1.81 21.66
CA PRO A 132 -0.65 3.24 21.96
C PRO A 132 -0.67 4.13 20.71
N SER A 133 0.04 3.72 19.64
CA SER A 133 0.00 4.43 18.35
C SER A 133 -1.35 4.30 17.66
N VAL A 134 -2.09 3.19 17.86
CA VAL A 134 -3.48 3.06 17.37
C VAL A 134 -4.37 4.08 18.09
N ASP A 135 -4.29 4.13 19.43
CA ASP A 135 -5.10 5.08 20.23
C ASP A 135 -4.81 6.52 19.85
N PHE A 136 -3.54 6.85 19.65
CA PHE A 136 -3.13 8.18 19.20
C PHE A 136 -3.74 8.56 17.84
N LEU A 137 -3.74 7.62 16.87
CA LEU A 137 -4.32 7.85 15.55
C LEU A 137 -5.86 7.91 15.58
N GLU A 138 -6.50 7.13 16.46
CA GLU A 138 -7.94 7.21 16.67
C GLU A 138 -8.35 8.59 17.23
N ASP A 139 -7.61 9.12 18.19
CA ASP A 139 -7.82 10.46 18.74
C ASP A 139 -7.67 11.58 17.70
N LEU A 140 -6.88 11.35 16.64
CA LEU A 140 -6.73 12.28 15.51
C LEU A 140 -7.78 12.07 14.42
N GLY A 141 -8.57 11.02 14.50
CA GLY A 141 -9.66 10.76 13.58
C GLY A 141 -9.22 10.31 12.18
N VAL A 142 -8.10 9.58 12.06
CA VAL A 142 -7.64 9.06 10.76
C VAL A 142 -8.71 8.24 10.05
N SER A 143 -8.69 8.23 8.71
CA SER A 143 -9.72 7.59 7.89
C SER A 143 -9.58 6.07 7.75
N ALA A 144 -8.39 5.54 8.00
CA ALA A 144 -8.05 4.13 7.88
C ALA A 144 -6.79 3.82 8.70
N HIS A 145 -6.49 2.55 8.87
CA HIS A 145 -5.23 2.09 9.43
C HIS A 145 -4.45 1.22 8.46
N LYS A 146 -3.13 1.29 8.52
CA LYS A 146 -2.25 0.44 7.75
C LYS A 146 -1.49 -0.52 8.66
N VAL A 147 -1.57 -1.82 8.38
CA VAL A 147 -0.69 -2.82 8.99
C VAL A 147 0.56 -2.95 8.15
N ALA A 148 1.70 -2.55 8.69
CA ALA A 148 2.99 -2.77 8.04
C ALA A 148 3.31 -4.27 7.97
N SER A 149 4.05 -4.71 6.94
CA SER A 149 4.44 -6.12 6.77
C SER A 149 5.12 -6.71 8.02
N ALA A 150 5.90 -5.92 8.73
CA ALA A 150 6.56 -6.35 9.97
C ALA A 150 5.60 -6.67 11.13
N SER A 151 4.36 -6.17 11.07
CA SER A 151 3.36 -6.31 12.13
C SER A 151 2.29 -7.37 11.84
N VAL A 152 2.41 -8.14 10.75
CA VAL A 152 1.43 -9.18 10.37
C VAL A 152 1.23 -10.23 11.45
N THR A 153 2.26 -10.51 12.25
CA THR A 153 2.23 -11.52 13.33
C THR A 153 1.97 -10.94 14.72
N ASP A 154 1.76 -9.64 14.82
CA ASP A 154 1.45 -8.96 16.09
C ASP A 154 -0.05 -9.04 16.39
N SER A 155 -0.45 -10.10 17.09
CA SER A 155 -1.85 -10.36 17.40
C SER A 155 -2.49 -9.30 18.30
N GLY A 156 -1.73 -8.69 19.21
CA GLY A 156 -2.20 -7.59 20.06
C GLY A 156 -2.58 -6.38 19.23
N LEU A 157 -1.65 -5.92 18.40
CA LEU A 157 -1.86 -4.81 17.49
C LEU A 157 -3.03 -5.06 16.53
N LEU A 158 -3.11 -6.26 15.92
CA LEU A 158 -4.19 -6.60 14.99
C LEU A 158 -5.56 -6.60 15.68
N THR A 159 -5.65 -7.16 16.89
CA THR A 159 -6.87 -7.16 17.69
C THR A 159 -7.30 -5.73 18.06
N ARG A 160 -6.34 -4.86 18.45
CA ARG A 160 -6.62 -3.45 18.76
C ARG A 160 -7.11 -2.70 17.53
N LEU A 161 -6.52 -2.96 16.36
CA LEU A 161 -6.95 -2.37 15.08
C LEU A 161 -8.36 -2.83 14.69
N ALA A 162 -8.65 -4.12 14.79
CA ALA A 162 -9.99 -4.65 14.50
C ALA A 162 -11.08 -4.00 15.37
N ALA A 163 -10.75 -3.70 16.64
CA ALA A 163 -11.68 -3.05 17.57
C ALA A 163 -12.03 -1.60 17.17
N THR A 164 -11.29 -0.95 16.27
CA THR A 164 -11.60 0.42 15.80
C THR A 164 -12.79 0.44 14.84
N GLY A 165 -13.09 -0.66 14.15
CA GLY A 165 -14.11 -0.75 13.12
C GLY A 165 -13.79 0.03 11.84
N LYS A 166 -12.62 0.66 11.76
CA LYS A 166 -12.16 1.41 10.58
C LYS A 166 -11.61 0.49 9.48
N PRO A 167 -11.53 0.97 8.23
CA PRO A 167 -10.84 0.26 7.16
C PRO A 167 -9.39 -0.04 7.51
N ILE A 168 -8.97 -1.28 7.21
CA ILE A 168 -7.62 -1.76 7.47
C ILE A 168 -6.97 -2.18 6.15
N ILE A 169 -5.75 -1.70 5.91
CA ILE A 169 -4.93 -2.05 4.76
C ILE A 169 -3.77 -2.90 5.26
N LEU A 170 -3.74 -4.20 4.94
CA LEU A 170 -2.76 -5.17 5.41
C LEU A 170 -1.71 -5.44 4.33
N SER A 171 -0.44 -5.07 4.55
CA SER A 171 0.68 -5.51 3.70
C SER A 171 1.24 -6.85 4.15
N THR A 172 1.61 -7.72 3.19
CA THR A 172 1.91 -9.13 3.41
C THR A 172 3.38 -9.51 3.21
N GLY A 173 4.29 -8.55 3.13
CA GLY A 173 5.73 -8.84 3.02
C GLY A 173 6.25 -9.61 4.25
N MET A 174 7.36 -10.35 4.07
CA MET A 174 8.02 -11.15 5.14
C MET A 174 7.09 -12.18 5.81
N SER A 175 6.00 -12.59 5.18
CA SER A 175 5.00 -13.47 5.79
C SER A 175 4.73 -14.69 4.94
N THR A 176 4.45 -15.83 5.60
CA THR A 176 3.89 -17.01 4.95
C THR A 176 2.37 -16.88 4.79
N LEU A 177 1.77 -17.71 3.93
CA LEU A 177 0.31 -17.71 3.76
C LEU A 177 -0.43 -18.02 5.07
N GLU A 178 0.10 -18.93 5.90
CA GLU A 178 -0.49 -19.28 7.21
C GLU A 178 -0.44 -18.10 8.19
N GLN A 179 0.58 -17.24 8.11
CA GLN A 179 0.65 -16.02 8.91
C GLN A 179 -0.36 -14.98 8.43
N ILE A 180 -0.51 -14.86 7.11
CA ILE A 180 -1.52 -13.97 6.50
C ILE A 180 -2.93 -14.44 6.85
N ASP A 181 -3.21 -15.75 6.78
CA ASP A 181 -4.52 -16.32 7.16
C ASP A 181 -4.90 -15.94 8.59
N ARG A 182 -3.97 -16.14 9.54
CA ARG A 182 -4.21 -15.77 10.95
C ARG A 182 -4.44 -14.27 11.13
N ALA A 183 -3.71 -13.43 10.39
CA ALA A 183 -3.93 -11.99 10.44
C ALA A 183 -5.33 -11.63 9.90
N VAL A 184 -5.75 -12.22 8.78
CA VAL A 184 -7.09 -12.02 8.19
C VAL A 184 -8.18 -12.50 9.14
N GLU A 185 -7.99 -13.62 9.82
CA GLU A 185 -8.93 -14.12 10.85
C GLU A 185 -9.07 -13.14 12.02
N LEU A 186 -7.96 -12.58 12.52
CA LEU A 186 -8.00 -11.57 13.59
C LEU A 186 -8.67 -10.27 13.16
N LEU A 187 -8.58 -9.92 11.88
CA LEU A 187 -9.19 -8.73 11.30
C LEU A 187 -10.61 -8.99 10.75
N ALA A 188 -11.16 -10.18 10.96
CA ALA A 188 -12.48 -10.55 10.47
C ALA A 188 -13.57 -9.58 10.98
N GLY A 189 -14.43 -9.11 10.06
CA GLY A 189 -15.47 -8.12 10.36
C GLY A 189 -15.03 -6.66 10.12
N SER A 190 -13.74 -6.38 9.97
CA SER A 190 -13.25 -5.07 9.53
C SER A 190 -13.32 -4.94 8.01
N PRO A 191 -13.60 -3.74 7.46
CA PRO A 191 -13.39 -3.48 6.04
C PRO A 191 -11.89 -3.64 5.72
N LEU A 192 -11.52 -4.71 4.97
CA LEU A 192 -10.13 -5.13 4.79
C LEU A 192 -9.68 -4.98 3.33
N VAL A 193 -8.46 -4.48 3.13
CA VAL A 193 -7.69 -4.53 1.88
C VAL A 193 -6.39 -5.29 2.14
N ILE A 194 -6.00 -6.18 1.23
CA ILE A 194 -4.74 -6.92 1.33
C ILE A 194 -3.78 -6.43 0.23
N LEU A 195 -2.57 -6.05 0.61
CA LEU A 195 -1.53 -5.65 -0.34
C LEU A 195 -0.46 -6.74 -0.43
N HIS A 196 -0.27 -7.29 -1.62
CA HIS A 196 0.94 -8.05 -1.90
C HIS A 196 2.16 -7.13 -1.80
N ALA A 197 3.17 -7.56 -1.07
CA ALA A 197 4.41 -6.81 -0.87
C ALA A 197 5.60 -7.76 -0.71
N THR A 198 6.78 -7.32 -1.14
CA THR A 198 8.07 -7.91 -0.81
C THR A 198 8.92 -6.84 -0.13
N SER A 199 9.44 -7.15 1.07
CA SER A 199 10.13 -6.17 1.92
C SER A 199 11.64 -6.14 1.69
N THR A 200 12.04 -6.05 0.42
CA THR A 200 13.42 -5.79 -0.02
C THR A 200 13.49 -4.36 -0.57
N TYR A 201 14.48 -3.56 -0.15
CA TYR A 201 14.59 -2.13 -0.46
C TYR A 201 15.97 -1.76 -1.05
N PRO A 202 16.11 -1.48 -2.38
CA PRO A 202 15.09 -1.63 -3.42
C PRO A 202 14.80 -3.11 -3.74
N LEU A 203 13.57 -3.39 -4.18
CA LEU A 203 13.13 -4.72 -4.60
C LEU A 203 13.72 -5.09 -5.96
N PRO A 204 14.48 -6.19 -6.10
CA PRO A 204 14.86 -6.72 -7.40
C PRO A 204 13.65 -7.35 -8.11
N PRO A 205 13.54 -7.23 -9.46
CA PRO A 205 12.36 -7.68 -10.19
C PRO A 205 12.01 -9.17 -10.00
N GLU A 206 12.98 -10.03 -9.84
CA GLU A 206 12.81 -11.48 -9.64
C GLU A 206 12.11 -11.85 -8.32
N GLU A 207 12.11 -10.95 -7.31
CA GLU A 207 11.45 -11.12 -6.02
C GLU A 207 10.03 -10.53 -6.00
N ALA A 208 9.61 -9.82 -7.04
CA ALA A 208 8.31 -9.14 -7.07
C ALA A 208 7.11 -10.10 -7.03
N ASN A 209 7.24 -11.28 -7.60
CA ASN A 209 6.23 -12.36 -7.59
C ASN A 209 4.78 -11.87 -7.77
N LEU A 210 4.52 -11.06 -8.79
CA LEU A 210 3.22 -10.39 -9.00
C LEU A 210 2.03 -11.34 -9.16
N ARG A 211 2.26 -12.63 -9.49
CA ARG A 211 1.20 -13.65 -9.53
C ARG A 211 0.54 -13.88 -8.17
N MET A 212 1.16 -13.44 -7.09
CA MET A 212 0.56 -13.46 -5.75
C MET A 212 -0.69 -12.58 -5.64
N ILE A 213 -0.85 -11.56 -6.49
CA ILE A 213 -2.08 -10.74 -6.54
C ILE A 213 -3.28 -11.62 -6.87
N ASP A 214 -3.18 -12.44 -7.91
CA ASP A 214 -4.21 -13.41 -8.28
C ASP A 214 -4.40 -14.49 -7.20
N SER A 215 -3.30 -15.01 -6.65
CA SER A 215 -3.35 -16.02 -5.58
C SER A 215 -4.09 -15.50 -4.34
N LEU A 216 -3.83 -14.26 -3.91
CA LEU A 216 -4.50 -13.63 -2.78
C LEU A 216 -5.97 -13.31 -3.09
N ALA A 217 -6.28 -12.84 -4.30
CA ALA A 217 -7.65 -12.57 -4.72
C ALA A 217 -8.51 -13.85 -4.74
N ASN A 218 -7.93 -14.97 -5.19
CA ASN A 218 -8.60 -16.27 -5.15
C ASN A 218 -8.74 -16.85 -3.74
N ARG A 219 -7.77 -16.56 -2.85
CA ARG A 219 -7.78 -17.05 -1.47
C ARG A 219 -8.76 -16.28 -0.58
N TYR A 220 -8.92 -14.99 -0.79
CA TYR A 220 -9.78 -14.10 -0.01
C TYR A 220 -10.85 -13.45 -0.90
N PRO A 221 -11.83 -14.22 -1.41
CA PRO A 221 -12.83 -13.73 -2.34
C PRO A 221 -13.63 -12.58 -1.72
N GLY A 222 -13.78 -11.48 -2.49
CA GLY A 222 -14.48 -10.27 -2.06
C GLY A 222 -13.62 -9.27 -1.28
N VAL A 223 -12.40 -9.63 -0.85
CA VAL A 223 -11.42 -8.69 -0.28
C VAL A 223 -10.64 -8.03 -1.41
N PRO A 224 -10.60 -6.70 -1.52
CA PRO A 224 -9.76 -6.03 -2.50
C PRO A 224 -8.28 -6.36 -2.29
N VAL A 225 -7.60 -6.78 -3.36
CA VAL A 225 -6.15 -7.01 -3.35
C VAL A 225 -5.44 -5.90 -4.07
N GLY A 226 -4.32 -5.43 -3.54
CA GLY A 226 -3.47 -4.40 -4.12
C GLY A 226 -1.99 -4.78 -4.08
N TYR A 227 -1.14 -3.80 -4.34
CA TYR A 227 0.30 -3.94 -4.38
C TYR A 227 0.98 -2.82 -3.60
N SER A 228 1.94 -3.16 -2.74
CA SER A 228 2.83 -2.22 -2.06
C SER A 228 4.26 -2.46 -2.55
N GLY A 229 4.76 -1.55 -3.38
CA GLY A 229 5.97 -1.74 -4.15
C GLY A 229 7.19 -0.99 -3.60
N HIS A 230 8.35 -1.66 -3.64
CA HIS A 230 9.65 -1.12 -3.21
C HIS A 230 10.70 -1.19 -4.33
N GLU A 231 10.27 -1.50 -5.54
CA GLU A 231 11.12 -1.54 -6.74
C GLU A 231 11.54 -0.16 -7.21
N THR A 232 12.62 -0.08 -7.98
CA THR A 232 12.96 1.09 -8.76
C THR A 232 12.15 1.12 -10.06
N GLY A 233 11.72 2.32 -10.51
CA GLY A 233 10.91 2.46 -11.72
C GLY A 233 9.41 2.20 -11.48
N LEU A 234 8.65 2.04 -12.57
CA LEU A 234 7.17 2.00 -12.56
C LEU A 234 6.61 0.69 -13.07
N GLN A 235 7.40 -0.09 -13.81
CA GLN A 235 6.96 -1.23 -14.62
C GLN A 235 6.26 -2.30 -13.79
N ILE A 236 6.79 -2.60 -12.60
CA ILE A 236 6.25 -3.64 -11.71
C ILE A 236 4.92 -3.18 -11.12
N SER A 237 4.84 -1.93 -10.62
CA SER A 237 3.59 -1.35 -10.12
C SER A 237 2.51 -1.29 -11.20
N LEU A 238 2.85 -0.92 -12.45
CA LEU A 238 1.92 -0.88 -13.57
C LEU A 238 1.47 -2.28 -13.98
N ALA A 239 2.36 -3.25 -13.98
CA ALA A 239 2.03 -4.66 -14.21
C ALA A 239 1.09 -5.20 -13.11
N ALA A 240 1.29 -4.81 -11.84
CA ALA A 240 0.38 -5.17 -10.75
C ALA A 240 -1.06 -4.68 -11.01
N VAL A 241 -1.23 -3.46 -11.51
CA VAL A 241 -2.54 -2.92 -11.90
C VAL A 241 -3.17 -3.73 -13.04
N ALA A 242 -2.39 -4.07 -14.07
CA ALA A 242 -2.86 -4.91 -15.18
C ALA A 242 -3.26 -6.33 -14.72
N LEU A 243 -2.67 -6.83 -13.64
CA LEU A 243 -3.03 -8.09 -12.98
C LEU A 243 -4.21 -7.96 -11.99
N GLY A 244 -4.83 -6.79 -11.88
CA GLY A 244 -6.04 -6.59 -11.09
C GLY A 244 -5.83 -5.95 -9.72
N ALA A 245 -4.63 -5.43 -9.40
CA ALA A 245 -4.43 -4.68 -8.16
C ALA A 245 -5.39 -3.49 -8.07
N LYS A 246 -6.11 -3.38 -6.95
CA LYS A 246 -7.10 -2.34 -6.66
C LYS A 246 -6.55 -1.20 -5.82
N VAL A 247 -5.38 -1.39 -5.25
CA VAL A 247 -4.63 -0.38 -4.49
C VAL A 247 -3.17 -0.46 -4.92
N VAL A 248 -2.52 0.69 -5.08
CA VAL A 248 -1.07 0.80 -5.30
C VAL A 248 -0.50 1.73 -4.26
N GLU A 249 0.43 1.23 -3.44
CA GLU A 249 1.19 2.01 -2.47
C GLU A 249 2.65 2.11 -2.92
N ARG A 250 3.20 3.32 -3.01
CA ARG A 250 4.60 3.58 -3.33
C ARG A 250 5.17 4.65 -2.42
N HIS A 251 6.39 4.41 -1.94
CA HIS A 251 7.16 5.45 -1.28
C HIS A 251 7.41 6.64 -2.20
N ILE A 252 7.30 7.85 -1.65
CA ILE A 252 7.58 9.11 -2.34
C ILE A 252 8.69 9.90 -1.63
N THR A 253 9.49 10.59 -2.40
CA THR A 253 10.57 11.45 -1.92
C THR A 253 10.69 12.70 -2.80
N LEU A 254 11.29 13.77 -2.29
CA LEU A 254 11.66 14.91 -3.12
C LEU A 254 12.94 14.65 -3.91
N ASP A 255 13.87 13.86 -3.35
CA ASP A 255 15.13 13.49 -3.98
C ASP A 255 15.60 12.15 -3.38
N ARG A 256 15.90 11.18 -4.25
CA ARG A 256 16.37 9.85 -3.86
C ARG A 256 17.75 9.84 -3.22
N ALA A 257 18.53 10.93 -3.37
CA ALA A 257 19.84 11.11 -2.74
C ALA A 257 19.74 11.65 -1.30
N MET A 258 18.52 11.99 -0.81
CA MET A 258 18.32 12.40 0.58
C MET A 258 18.68 11.26 1.54
N TRP A 259 19.07 11.65 2.75
CA TRP A 259 19.40 10.70 3.81
C TRP A 259 18.15 9.99 4.35
N GLY A 260 18.21 8.66 4.44
CA GLY A 260 17.16 7.78 4.94
C GLY A 260 17.12 6.46 4.19
N SER A 261 16.62 5.41 4.83
CA SER A 261 16.61 4.05 4.26
C SER A 261 15.68 3.91 3.06
N ASP A 262 14.60 4.70 3.01
CA ASP A 262 13.50 4.47 2.10
C ASP A 262 13.60 5.32 0.82
N HIS A 263 14.41 6.39 0.84
CA HIS A 263 14.56 7.30 -0.30
C HIS A 263 15.03 6.60 -1.59
N ALA A 264 15.96 5.66 -1.50
CA ALA A 264 16.51 4.96 -2.66
C ALA A 264 15.47 4.14 -3.44
N ALA A 265 14.46 3.60 -2.75
CA ALA A 265 13.34 2.85 -3.33
C ALA A 265 12.10 3.73 -3.63
N SER A 266 12.17 5.02 -3.30
CA SER A 266 11.06 5.97 -3.45
C SER A 266 10.96 6.53 -4.86
N LEU A 267 9.77 7.00 -5.21
CA LEU A 267 9.53 7.77 -6.43
C LEU A 267 9.67 9.26 -6.16
N GLU A 268 10.42 9.93 -7.01
CA GLU A 268 10.49 11.39 -7.06
C GLU A 268 9.22 11.98 -7.69
N PRO A 269 8.94 13.29 -7.57
CA PRO A 269 7.67 13.90 -7.98
C PRO A 269 7.24 13.53 -9.40
N HIS A 270 8.17 13.61 -10.37
CA HIS A 270 7.90 13.27 -11.76
C HIS A 270 7.58 11.76 -11.93
N GLY A 271 8.31 10.89 -11.24
CA GLY A 271 8.08 9.45 -11.25
C GLY A 271 6.70 9.09 -10.69
N PHE A 272 6.30 9.73 -9.57
CA PHE A 272 5.02 9.48 -8.95
C PHE A 272 3.85 10.00 -9.82
N SER A 273 3.96 11.18 -10.40
CA SER A 273 2.98 11.72 -11.35
C SER A 273 2.81 10.81 -12.57
N ASN A 274 3.93 10.31 -13.12
CA ASN A 274 3.88 9.34 -14.23
C ASN A 274 3.18 8.03 -13.82
N LEU A 275 3.46 7.52 -12.60
CA LEU A 275 2.79 6.32 -12.10
C LEU A 275 1.27 6.50 -12.07
N VAL A 276 0.77 7.57 -11.46
CA VAL A 276 -0.67 7.83 -11.35
C VAL A 276 -1.30 7.98 -12.74
N ARG A 277 -0.70 8.78 -13.61
CA ARG A 277 -1.14 8.95 -15.01
C ARG A 277 -1.24 7.61 -15.74
N ASP A 278 -0.19 6.80 -15.66
CA ASP A 278 -0.09 5.56 -16.43
C ASP A 278 -1.04 4.48 -15.86
N ILE A 279 -1.32 4.49 -14.55
CA ILE A 279 -2.40 3.69 -13.94
C ILE A 279 -3.75 4.02 -14.61
N ARG A 280 -4.11 5.32 -14.74
CA ARG A 280 -5.38 5.73 -15.38
C ARG A 280 -5.45 5.31 -16.86
N VAL A 281 -4.32 5.32 -17.56
CA VAL A 281 -4.23 4.81 -18.94
C VAL A 281 -4.49 3.30 -18.97
N ILE A 282 -3.87 2.53 -18.06
CA ILE A 282 -4.07 1.06 -17.99
C ILE A 282 -5.53 0.75 -17.67
N GLU A 283 -6.16 1.39 -16.69
CA GLU A 283 -7.56 1.19 -16.34
C GLU A 283 -8.48 1.36 -17.58
N THR A 284 -8.23 2.40 -18.37
CA THR A 284 -8.98 2.63 -19.59
C THR A 284 -8.69 1.57 -20.66
N ALA A 285 -7.43 1.14 -20.78
CA ALA A 285 -6.99 0.18 -21.79
C ALA A 285 -7.42 -1.26 -21.51
N MET A 286 -7.71 -1.61 -20.24
CA MET A 286 -8.17 -2.95 -19.88
C MET A 286 -9.47 -3.35 -20.59
N GLY A 287 -10.39 -2.42 -20.81
CA GLY A 287 -11.66 -2.69 -21.50
C GLY A 287 -12.52 -3.77 -20.82
N ASP A 288 -13.42 -4.35 -21.59
CA ASP A 288 -14.37 -5.38 -21.11
C ASP A 288 -14.07 -6.81 -21.60
N GLY A 289 -12.96 -7.01 -22.33
CA GLY A 289 -12.54 -8.29 -22.86
C GLY A 289 -13.40 -8.81 -24.04
N VAL A 290 -14.37 -8.05 -24.52
CA VAL A 290 -15.23 -8.47 -25.64
C VAL A 290 -14.61 -8.04 -26.97
N LYS A 291 -14.31 -9.00 -27.85
CA LYS A 291 -13.75 -8.69 -29.17
C LYS A 291 -14.84 -8.08 -30.07
N ARG A 292 -14.54 -6.90 -30.61
CA ARG A 292 -15.39 -6.18 -31.55
C ARG A 292 -14.56 -5.36 -32.53
N ILE A 293 -15.19 -4.91 -33.63
CA ILE A 293 -14.58 -3.93 -34.53
C ILE A 293 -14.93 -2.54 -33.97
N PHE A 294 -13.94 -1.78 -33.58
CA PHE A 294 -14.15 -0.41 -33.11
C PHE A 294 -14.34 0.56 -34.30
N PRO A 295 -15.05 1.69 -34.12
CA PRO A 295 -15.26 2.66 -35.18
C PRO A 295 -13.98 3.13 -35.90
N GLY A 296 -12.87 3.26 -35.16
CA GLY A 296 -11.57 3.61 -35.70
C GLY A 296 -10.96 2.56 -36.65
N GLU A 297 -11.41 1.32 -36.58
CA GLU A 297 -10.94 0.21 -37.45
C GLU A 297 -11.67 0.12 -38.77
N LEU A 298 -12.80 0.84 -38.99
CA LEU A 298 -13.63 0.72 -40.19
C LEU A 298 -12.88 1.17 -41.46
N ALA A 299 -12.14 2.27 -41.39
CA ALA A 299 -11.37 2.75 -42.52
C ALA A 299 -10.16 1.85 -42.86
N PRO A 300 -9.32 1.42 -41.88
CA PRO A 300 -8.35 0.37 -42.13
C PRO A 300 -8.93 -0.93 -42.64
N LEU A 301 -10.10 -1.36 -42.12
CA LEU A 301 -10.78 -2.56 -42.53
C LEU A 301 -11.10 -2.51 -44.02
N ALA A 302 -11.75 -1.44 -44.46
CA ALA A 302 -12.14 -1.25 -45.88
C ALA A 302 -10.92 -1.16 -46.82
N LYS A 303 -9.81 -0.63 -46.36
CA LYS A 303 -8.59 -0.45 -47.15
C LYS A 303 -7.72 -1.71 -47.24
N LEU A 304 -7.64 -2.51 -46.16
CA LEU A 304 -6.64 -3.55 -46.02
C LEU A 304 -7.18 -4.97 -46.09
N ARG A 305 -8.46 -5.18 -45.77
CA ARG A 305 -9.08 -6.52 -45.84
C ARG A 305 -9.36 -6.89 -47.28
N ARG A 306 -8.69 -7.94 -47.72
CA ARG A 306 -8.80 -8.43 -49.13
C ARG A 306 -9.93 -9.44 -49.31
N VAL A 307 -10.27 -10.19 -48.29
CA VAL A 307 -11.29 -11.26 -48.32
C VAL A 307 -12.14 -11.15 -47.07
N ASP A 308 -13.46 -11.12 -47.25
CA ASP A 308 -14.40 -11.27 -46.15
C ASP A 308 -14.69 -12.76 -45.92
N ALA A 309 -14.76 -13.19 -44.64
CA ALA A 309 -15.09 -14.57 -44.27
C ALA A 309 -16.58 -14.83 -44.36
#